data_1f6de952534b4e1f1c4f5ee965986185
#
_entry.id   1f6de952534b4e1f1c4f5ee965986185
#
_cell.length_a   1.000
_cell.length_b   1.000
_cell.length_c   1.000
_cell.angle_alpha   90.00
_cell.angle_beta   90.00
_cell.angle_gamma   90.00
#
_symmetry.space_group_name_H-M   'P 1'
#
loop_
_entity.id
_entity.type
_entity.pdbx_description
1 polymer ?
#
loop_
_entity_poly.entity_id
_entity_poly.type
_entity_poly.pdbx_seq_one_letter_code
_entity_poly.pdbx_strand_id
1 'polypeptide(L)'
;MDKIDRKILSELQQDGRLSLTELATRVGMSLSPCHRRVRALEQSGAISGYRAQLDADILGLTFDAIVFVTMNSAVRETLDSFEEAVSAIPNVLQAQRLFGTPDYLLHVMAKDRVAFQQLYDDRLSTLPGVQKLSSTLVMKTIVENNPLPL
;
A
#
# COMPACT_ATOMS: atom_id res chain seq x y z
N MET A 1 -9.99 -6.76 21.26
CA MET A 1 -10.11 -5.34 20.86
C MET A 1 -11.45 -4.80 21.33
N ASP A 2 -11.44 -3.87 22.26
CA ASP A 2 -12.63 -3.27 22.84
C ASP A 2 -13.01 -1.93 22.15
N LYS A 3 -14.08 -1.26 22.61
CA LYS A 3 -14.54 0.03 22.05
C LYS A 3 -13.50 1.14 22.17
N ILE A 4 -12.68 1.11 23.24
CA ILE A 4 -11.66 2.11 23.48
C ILE A 4 -10.48 1.90 22.52
N ASP A 5 -10.08 0.65 22.30
CA ASP A 5 -9.04 0.31 21.34
C ASP A 5 -9.43 0.77 19.91
N ARG A 6 -10.69 0.54 19.51
CA ARG A 6 -11.21 1.03 18.23
C ARG A 6 -11.18 2.55 18.14
N LYS A 7 -11.52 3.26 19.23
CA LYS A 7 -11.45 4.71 19.27
C LYS A 7 -10.01 5.21 19.16
N ILE A 8 -9.05 4.59 19.83
CA ILE A 8 -7.61 4.89 19.70
C ILE A 8 -7.17 4.71 18.24
N LEU A 9 -7.50 3.60 17.62
CA LEU A 9 -7.16 3.33 16.22
C LEU A 9 -7.81 4.34 15.27
N SER A 10 -9.07 4.71 15.50
CA SER A 10 -9.77 5.71 14.70
C SER A 10 -9.11 7.09 14.75
N GLU A 11 -8.69 7.55 15.94
CA GLU A 11 -7.96 8.81 16.09
C GLU A 11 -6.59 8.76 15.40
N LEU A 12 -5.84 7.67 15.58
CA LEU A 12 -4.51 7.49 14.98
C LEU A 12 -4.54 7.30 13.46
N GLN A 13 -5.64 6.78 12.90
CA GLN A 13 -5.83 6.75 11.45
C GLN A 13 -6.01 8.14 10.84
N GLN A 14 -6.63 9.07 11.58
CA GLN A 14 -6.85 10.45 11.12
C GLN A 14 -5.59 11.29 11.29
N ASP A 15 -4.88 11.12 12.40
CA ASP A 15 -3.64 11.82 12.70
C ASP A 15 -2.64 10.90 13.43
N GLY A 16 -1.74 10.30 12.67
CA GLY A 16 -0.68 9.45 13.21
C GLY A 16 0.41 10.19 13.99
N ARG A 17 0.36 11.54 14.05
CA ARG A 17 1.30 12.37 14.80
C ARG A 17 0.76 12.85 16.14
N LEU A 18 -0.45 12.44 16.53
CA LEU A 18 -0.99 12.79 17.85
C LEU A 18 -0.01 12.43 18.96
N SER A 19 0.23 13.35 19.86
CA SER A 19 0.92 13.03 21.11
C SER A 19 0.05 12.10 21.95
N LEU A 20 0.69 11.28 22.78
CA LEU A 20 -0.06 10.39 23.69
C LEU A 20 -0.97 11.15 24.65
N THR A 21 -0.61 12.38 25.00
CA THR A 21 -1.42 13.26 25.87
C THR A 21 -2.69 13.71 25.15
N GLU A 22 -2.56 14.15 23.90
CA GLU A 22 -3.71 14.53 23.07
C GLU A 22 -4.62 13.33 22.78
N LEU A 23 -4.02 12.20 22.42
CA LEU A 23 -4.76 10.97 22.18
C LEU A 23 -5.55 10.55 23.44
N ALA A 24 -4.92 10.53 24.61
CA ALA A 24 -5.57 10.19 25.88
C ALA A 24 -6.77 11.11 26.16
N THR A 25 -6.62 12.42 25.92
CA THR A 25 -7.71 13.39 26.04
C THR A 25 -8.86 13.07 25.09
N ARG A 26 -8.58 12.82 23.81
CA ARG A 26 -9.61 12.54 22.79
C ARG A 26 -10.37 11.25 23.05
N VAL A 27 -9.69 10.22 23.58
CA VAL A 27 -10.34 8.95 23.90
C VAL A 27 -10.97 8.91 25.29
N GLY A 28 -10.76 9.96 26.12
CA GLY A 28 -11.34 10.09 27.45
C GLY A 28 -10.64 9.21 28.50
N MET A 29 -9.31 9.12 28.43
CA MET A 29 -8.48 8.31 29.33
C MET A 29 -7.38 9.13 29.98
N SER A 30 -6.81 8.62 31.09
CA SER A 30 -5.54 9.10 31.58
C SER A 30 -4.36 8.59 30.75
N LEU A 31 -3.24 9.30 30.78
CA LEU A 31 -2.08 9.06 29.92
C LEU A 31 -1.51 7.64 30.03
N SER A 32 -1.29 7.14 31.25
CA SER A 32 -0.63 5.85 31.44
C SER A 32 -1.42 4.64 30.89
N PRO A 33 -2.74 4.51 31.17
CA PRO A 33 -3.55 3.49 30.50
C PRO A 33 -3.61 3.64 28.98
N CYS A 34 -3.69 4.86 28.46
CA CYS A 34 -3.68 5.12 27.02
C CYS A 34 -2.36 4.61 26.38
N HIS A 35 -1.23 4.99 26.95
CA HIS A 35 0.08 4.52 26.49
C HIS A 35 0.20 3.00 26.48
N ARG A 36 -0.26 2.34 27.55
CA ARG A 36 -0.24 0.87 27.62
C ARG A 36 -1.08 0.22 26.53
N ARG A 37 -2.26 0.80 26.21
CA ARG A 37 -3.13 0.30 25.14
C ARG A 37 -2.49 0.51 23.75
N VAL A 38 -1.93 1.67 23.47
CA VAL A 38 -1.23 1.94 22.20
C VAL A 38 -0.11 0.93 22.00
N ARG A 39 0.74 0.70 23.01
CA ARG A 39 1.79 -0.32 22.95
C ARG A 39 1.25 -1.73 22.69
N ALA A 40 0.16 -2.11 23.34
CA ALA A 40 -0.46 -3.41 23.11
C ALA A 40 -0.97 -3.54 21.65
N LEU A 41 -1.55 -2.48 21.08
CA LEU A 41 -2.00 -2.45 19.68
C LEU A 41 -0.83 -2.53 18.69
N GLU A 42 0.29 -1.88 18.99
CA GLU A 42 1.54 -2.00 18.21
C GLU A 42 2.11 -3.41 18.29
N GLN A 43 2.23 -3.96 19.49
CA GLN A 43 2.77 -5.32 19.70
C GLN A 43 1.91 -6.42 19.08
N SER A 44 0.59 -6.23 19.04
CA SER A 44 -0.34 -7.17 18.41
C SER A 44 -0.34 -7.08 16.87
N GLY A 45 0.31 -6.08 16.30
CA GLY A 45 0.28 -5.80 14.87
C GLY A 45 -1.00 -5.13 14.38
N ALA A 46 -1.93 -4.74 15.28
CA ALA A 46 -3.11 -3.96 14.91
C ALA A 46 -2.71 -2.56 14.37
N ILE A 47 -1.61 -2.02 14.89
CA ILE A 47 -0.90 -0.89 14.30
C ILE A 47 0.37 -1.47 13.66
N SER A 48 0.42 -1.50 12.33
CA SER A 48 1.56 -2.02 11.58
C SER A 48 2.69 -1.00 11.42
N GLY A 49 2.44 0.25 11.72
CA GLY A 49 3.41 1.33 11.64
C GLY A 49 2.78 2.69 11.39
N TYR A 50 3.63 3.70 11.33
CA TYR A 50 3.27 5.09 11.03
C TYR A 50 4.06 5.56 9.81
N ARG A 51 3.39 6.16 8.83
CA ARG A 51 4.02 6.66 7.61
C ARG A 51 3.55 8.06 7.29
N ALA A 52 4.44 8.88 6.76
CA ALA A 52 4.06 10.13 6.13
C ALA A 52 3.31 9.84 4.83
N GLN A 53 2.22 10.56 4.60
CA GLN A 53 1.58 10.63 3.29
C GLN A 53 2.32 11.66 2.45
N LEU A 54 2.74 11.26 1.26
CA LEU A 54 3.51 12.12 0.35
C LEU A 54 2.66 12.43 -0.87
N ASP A 55 2.75 13.65 -1.34
CA ASP A 55 2.14 14.08 -2.59
C ASP A 55 3.05 13.71 -3.76
N ALA A 56 2.62 12.78 -4.58
CA ALA A 56 3.39 12.23 -5.69
C ALA A 56 3.64 13.28 -6.78
N ASP A 57 2.67 14.15 -7.05
CA ASP A 57 2.78 15.21 -8.06
C ASP A 57 3.84 16.23 -7.67
N ILE A 58 3.86 16.66 -6.40
CA ILE A 58 4.89 17.56 -5.86
C ILE A 58 6.28 16.93 -5.95
N LEU A 59 6.37 15.61 -5.81
CA LEU A 59 7.63 14.86 -5.94
C LEU A 59 8.00 14.54 -7.39
N GLY A 60 7.17 14.96 -8.36
CA GLY A 60 7.42 14.74 -9.78
C GLY A 60 7.14 13.34 -10.28
N LEU A 61 6.32 12.56 -9.56
CA LEU A 61 5.82 11.26 -9.99
C LEU A 61 4.40 11.43 -10.57
N THR A 62 4.31 11.87 -11.82
CA THR A 62 3.05 12.30 -12.43
C THR A 62 2.43 11.25 -13.36
N PHE A 63 3.09 10.13 -13.59
CA PHE A 63 2.57 9.04 -14.39
C PHE A 63 2.13 7.88 -13.51
N ASP A 64 0.83 7.74 -13.39
CA ASP A 64 0.18 6.73 -12.56
C ASP A 64 -0.54 5.70 -13.43
N ALA A 65 -0.24 4.42 -13.22
CA ALA A 65 -0.78 3.33 -14.03
C ALA A 65 -1.15 2.10 -13.19
N ILE A 66 -2.21 1.46 -13.60
CA ILE A 66 -2.55 0.11 -13.15
C ILE A 66 -2.11 -0.88 -14.22
N VAL A 67 -1.30 -1.85 -13.83
CA VAL A 67 -0.81 -2.91 -14.71
C VAL A 67 -1.43 -4.23 -14.30
N PHE A 68 -2.22 -4.79 -15.19
CA PHE A 68 -2.79 -6.12 -15.04
C PHE A 68 -1.83 -7.15 -15.61
N VAL A 69 -1.55 -8.19 -14.85
CA VAL A 69 -0.62 -9.26 -15.20
C VAL A 69 -1.36 -10.58 -15.38
N THR A 70 -1.16 -11.23 -16.51
CA THR A 70 -1.56 -12.61 -16.74
C THR A 70 -0.31 -13.48 -16.75
N MET A 71 -0.32 -14.54 -15.96
CA MET A 71 0.78 -15.48 -15.85
C MET A 71 0.66 -16.60 -16.90
N ASN A 72 1.79 -17.14 -17.33
CA ASN A 72 1.82 -18.31 -18.22
C ASN A 72 1.64 -19.64 -17.47
N SER A 73 1.81 -19.61 -16.15
CA SER A 73 1.72 -20.78 -15.28
C SER A 73 1.29 -20.39 -13.88
N ALA A 74 0.43 -21.19 -13.26
CA ALA A 74 0.03 -21.08 -11.86
C ALA A 74 0.87 -21.97 -10.93
N VAL A 75 1.98 -22.52 -11.40
CA VAL A 75 2.90 -23.31 -10.59
C VAL A 75 3.54 -22.41 -9.53
N ARG A 76 3.61 -22.91 -8.30
CA ARG A 76 4.06 -22.15 -7.13
C ARG A 76 5.41 -21.48 -7.33
N GLU A 77 6.39 -22.22 -7.85
CA GLU A 77 7.74 -21.73 -8.08
C GLU A 77 7.77 -20.51 -9.03
N THR A 78 6.91 -20.52 -10.06
CA THR A 78 6.77 -19.39 -11.00
C THR A 78 6.16 -18.18 -10.31
N LEU A 79 5.13 -18.40 -9.49
CA LEU A 79 4.45 -17.32 -8.75
C LEU A 79 5.36 -16.71 -7.69
N ASP A 80 6.05 -17.54 -6.91
CA ASP A 80 7.01 -17.09 -5.88
C ASP A 80 8.15 -16.26 -6.51
N SER A 81 8.70 -16.72 -7.65
CA SER A 81 9.73 -15.98 -8.39
C SER A 81 9.24 -14.64 -8.93
N PHE A 82 8.00 -14.58 -9.41
CA PHE A 82 7.38 -13.33 -9.85
C PHE A 82 7.17 -12.37 -8.66
N GLU A 83 6.63 -12.87 -7.56
CA GLU A 83 6.33 -12.06 -6.37
C GLU A 83 7.61 -11.48 -5.74
N GLU A 84 8.69 -12.23 -5.70
CA GLU A 84 10.00 -11.73 -5.28
C GLU A 84 10.53 -10.65 -6.23
N ALA A 85 10.51 -10.91 -7.53
CA ALA A 85 11.02 -9.98 -8.53
C ALA A 85 10.24 -8.67 -8.58
N VAL A 86 8.90 -8.72 -8.52
CA VAL A 86 8.04 -7.52 -8.54
C VAL A 86 8.19 -6.69 -7.27
N SER A 87 8.37 -7.33 -6.11
CA SER A 87 8.58 -6.63 -4.84
C SER A 87 9.88 -5.83 -4.77
N ALA A 88 10.86 -6.17 -5.62
CA ALA A 88 12.14 -5.46 -5.73
C ALA A 88 12.09 -4.24 -6.67
N ILE A 89 10.93 -3.91 -7.26
CA ILE A 89 10.77 -2.76 -8.17
C ILE A 89 10.23 -1.56 -7.38
N PRO A 90 11.01 -0.50 -7.11
CA PRO A 90 10.58 0.63 -6.28
C PRO A 90 9.37 1.38 -6.86
N ASN A 91 9.19 1.36 -8.17
CA ASN A 91 8.08 2.01 -8.86
C ASN A 91 6.75 1.27 -8.68
N VAL A 92 6.76 0.02 -8.23
CA VAL A 92 5.56 -0.74 -7.91
C VAL A 92 5.17 -0.41 -6.47
N LEU A 93 4.17 0.44 -6.31
CA LEU A 93 3.70 0.89 -4.99
C LEU A 93 2.83 -0.15 -4.30
N GLN A 94 2.12 -0.95 -5.11
CA GLN A 94 1.24 -2.02 -4.64
C GLN A 94 1.22 -3.16 -5.66
N ALA A 95 1.27 -4.38 -5.16
CA ALA A 95 1.08 -5.60 -5.95
C ALA A 95 0.06 -6.48 -5.23
N GLN A 96 -0.95 -6.93 -5.94
CA GLN A 96 -2.01 -7.79 -5.40
C GLN A 96 -2.19 -9.01 -6.29
N ARG A 97 -2.12 -10.20 -5.69
CA ARG A 97 -2.54 -11.44 -6.33
C ARG A 97 -4.06 -11.53 -6.29
N LEU A 98 -4.67 -11.82 -7.42
CA LEU A 98 -6.11 -11.89 -7.59
C LEU A 98 -6.57 -13.35 -7.67
N PHE A 99 -7.79 -13.59 -7.26
CA PHE A 99 -8.45 -14.87 -7.48
C PHE A 99 -9.34 -14.70 -8.72
N GLY A 100 -8.81 -15.05 -9.89
CA GLY A 100 -9.51 -14.89 -11.17
C GLY A 100 -8.57 -14.42 -12.28
N THR A 101 -9.12 -13.70 -13.24
CA THR A 101 -8.37 -13.12 -14.38
C THR A 101 -8.52 -11.61 -14.35
N PRO A 102 -7.43 -10.84 -14.40
CA PRO A 102 -6.01 -11.24 -14.46
C PRO A 102 -5.49 -11.88 -13.14
N ASP A 103 -4.26 -12.39 -13.16
CA ASP A 103 -3.66 -13.02 -11.98
C ASP A 103 -3.15 -12.01 -10.95
N TYR A 104 -2.62 -10.86 -11.42
CA TYR A 104 -2.13 -9.79 -10.54
C TYR A 104 -2.57 -8.41 -11.01
N LEU A 105 -2.70 -7.51 -10.04
CA LEU A 105 -2.83 -6.08 -10.24
C LEU A 105 -1.62 -5.40 -9.59
N LEU A 106 -0.94 -4.55 -10.38
CA LEU A 106 0.15 -3.71 -9.90
C LEU A 106 -0.27 -2.25 -10.00
N HIS A 107 -0.03 -1.47 -8.96
CA HIS A 107 -0.08 -0.01 -8.99
C HIS A 107 1.33 0.53 -9.19
N VAL A 108 1.57 1.22 -10.27
CA VAL A 108 2.91 1.63 -10.71
C VAL A 108 2.94 3.13 -10.92
N MET A 109 3.94 3.79 -10.34
CA MET A 109 4.18 5.21 -10.57
C MET A 109 5.54 5.45 -11.20
N ALA A 110 5.58 6.41 -12.13
CA ALA A 110 6.79 6.88 -12.78
C ALA A 110 6.79 8.40 -12.90
N LYS A 111 7.95 8.97 -13.20
CA LYS A 111 8.09 10.42 -13.40
C LYS A 111 7.21 10.92 -14.53
N ASP A 112 7.23 10.22 -15.66
CA ASP A 112 6.53 10.57 -16.88
C ASP A 112 6.34 9.33 -17.77
N ARG A 113 5.72 9.52 -18.92
CA ARG A 113 5.48 8.45 -19.91
C ARG A 113 6.76 7.78 -20.37
N VAL A 114 7.85 8.54 -20.57
CA VAL A 114 9.12 7.99 -21.06
C VAL A 114 9.76 7.10 -19.99
N ALA A 115 9.76 7.56 -18.74
CA ALA A 115 10.24 6.77 -17.60
C ALA A 115 9.40 5.51 -17.39
N PHE A 116 8.08 5.58 -17.57
CA PHE A 116 7.22 4.39 -17.52
C PHE A 116 7.53 3.41 -18.64
N GLN A 117 7.74 3.89 -19.87
CA GLN A 117 8.11 3.03 -20.99
C GLN A 117 9.43 2.28 -20.72
N GLN A 118 10.44 2.97 -20.22
CA GLN A 118 11.72 2.35 -19.83
C GLN A 118 11.53 1.30 -18.74
N LEU A 119 10.76 1.64 -17.70
CA LEU A 119 10.42 0.70 -16.63
C LEU A 119 9.69 -0.54 -17.18
N TYR A 120 8.76 -0.34 -18.09
CA TYR A 120 8.02 -1.42 -18.73
C TYR A 120 8.95 -2.34 -19.51
N ASP A 121 9.79 -1.77 -20.39
CA ASP A 121 10.68 -2.53 -21.25
C ASP A 121 11.78 -3.25 -20.46
N ASP A 122 12.40 -2.58 -19.47
CA ASP A 122 13.57 -3.08 -18.78
C ASP A 122 13.21 -3.99 -17.58
N ARG A 123 12.05 -3.80 -16.97
CA ARG A 123 11.71 -4.46 -15.70
C ARG A 123 10.39 -5.24 -15.73
N LEU A 124 9.29 -4.62 -16.12
CA LEU A 124 7.98 -5.25 -16.02
C LEU A 124 7.80 -6.38 -17.04
N SER A 125 8.21 -6.16 -18.28
CA SER A 125 8.10 -7.16 -19.37
C SER A 125 9.04 -8.36 -19.17
N THR A 126 10.07 -8.20 -18.35
CA THR A 126 11.07 -9.24 -18.06
C THR A 126 10.79 -10.03 -16.78
N LEU A 127 9.69 -9.72 -16.08
CA LEU A 127 9.30 -10.45 -14.87
C LEU A 127 9.04 -11.93 -15.16
N PRO A 128 9.47 -12.84 -14.25
CA PRO A 128 9.33 -14.28 -14.45
C PRO A 128 7.87 -14.70 -14.65
N GLY A 129 7.63 -15.59 -15.60
CA GLY A 129 6.33 -16.23 -15.81
C GLY A 129 5.23 -15.33 -16.35
N VAL A 130 5.54 -14.10 -16.74
CA VAL A 130 4.56 -13.20 -17.33
C VAL A 130 4.22 -13.66 -18.76
N GLN A 131 2.92 -13.84 -19.02
CA GLN A 131 2.37 -14.10 -20.34
C GLN A 131 1.94 -12.79 -21.01
N LYS A 132 1.24 -11.92 -20.25
CA LYS A 132 0.67 -10.68 -20.78
C LYS A 132 0.66 -9.60 -19.71
N LEU A 133 1.00 -8.38 -20.12
CA LEU A 133 0.79 -7.16 -19.38
C LEU A 133 -0.25 -6.29 -20.07
N SER A 134 -1.15 -5.68 -19.31
CA SER A 134 -2.10 -4.69 -19.81
C SER A 134 -2.05 -3.47 -18.89
N SER A 135 -1.49 -2.37 -19.41
CA SER A 135 -1.34 -1.13 -18.64
C SER A 135 -2.51 -0.18 -18.93
N THR A 136 -3.08 0.37 -17.88
CA THR A 136 -4.16 1.37 -17.93
C THR A 136 -3.72 2.60 -17.15
N LEU A 137 -3.76 3.76 -17.81
CA LEU A 137 -3.42 5.04 -17.18
C LEU A 137 -4.54 5.44 -16.20
N VAL A 138 -4.18 5.83 -15.00
CA VAL A 138 -5.11 6.42 -14.04
C VAL A 138 -5.36 7.87 -14.45
N MET A 139 -6.61 8.20 -14.80
CA MET A 139 -6.97 9.57 -15.14
C MET A 139 -7.13 10.46 -13.92
N LYS A 140 -7.70 9.91 -12.85
CA LYS A 140 -7.97 10.62 -11.60
C LYS A 140 -8.20 9.64 -10.46
N THR A 141 -7.51 9.83 -9.36
CA THR A 141 -7.79 9.16 -8.10
C THR A 141 -8.93 9.89 -7.37
N ILE A 142 -9.99 9.17 -7.04
CA ILE A 142 -11.18 9.74 -6.37
C ILE A 142 -11.09 9.54 -4.86
N VAL A 143 -10.56 8.40 -4.44
CA VAL A 143 -10.39 8.06 -3.03
C VAL A 143 -9.03 7.41 -2.86
N GLU A 144 -8.24 7.95 -1.95
CA GLU A 144 -6.93 7.42 -1.59
C GLU A 144 -6.79 7.36 -0.07
N ASN A 145 -6.22 6.27 0.42
CA ASN A 145 -5.87 6.11 1.84
C ASN A 145 -7.01 6.40 2.84
N ASN A 146 -8.25 6.09 2.47
CA ASN A 146 -9.36 6.21 3.42
C ASN A 146 -9.09 5.37 4.68
N PRO A 147 -9.44 5.91 5.87
CA PRO A 147 -9.34 5.15 7.09
C PRO A 147 -10.22 3.90 7.04
N LEU A 148 -9.76 2.82 7.69
CA LEU A 148 -10.55 1.61 7.83
C LEU A 148 -11.85 1.91 8.63
N PRO A 149 -13.00 1.36 8.26
CA PRO A 149 -14.25 1.54 8.97
C PRO A 149 -14.22 0.77 10.30
N LEU A 150 -13.96 1.47 11.40
CA LEU A 150 -13.80 0.91 12.76
C LEU A 150 -15.04 1.12 13.63
#